data_deb7187837cf3f20e51c504860fcf017
#
_entry.id   deb7187837cf3f20e51c504860fcf017
#
_cell.length_a   1.000
_cell.length_b   1.000
_cell.length_c   1.000
_cell.angle_alpha   90.00
_cell.angle_beta   90.00
_cell.angle_gamma   90.00
#
_symmetry.space_group_name_H-M   'P 1'
#
loop_
_entity.id
_entity.type
_entity.pdbx_description
1 polymer ?
#
loop_
_entity_poly.entity_id
_entity_poly.type
_entity_poly.pdbx_seq_one_letter_code
_entity_poly.pdbx_strand_id
1 'polypeptide(L)'
;RDFNHPAIIGWCPFNETWDYEGRRQDDSLLANVYKMTKLYDTTRPCIDTSGNYHVVTDIYDLHNYEQDPAKFAATYESFKQGGDLEDNHGYRQTPVKGIPTFISEYGGIKWDEEGVEKDGWGYGAGPATKEEFLNRYKGLTDALLDNPHMFAFCYTQLYDVEQELNGLYTYERKPKFDMDVIKAINARKAAIED
;
A
#
# COMPACT_ATOMS: atom_id res chain seq x y z
N ARG A 1 -24.21 -7.51 -1.04
CA ARG A 1 -23.65 -8.77 -0.51
C ARG A 1 -22.84 -8.50 0.77
N ASP A 2 -21.91 -7.57 0.74
CA ASP A 2 -20.87 -7.40 1.78
C ASP A 2 -21.19 -6.30 2.80
N PHE A 3 -22.30 -5.57 2.62
CA PHE A 3 -22.68 -4.42 3.47
C PHE A 3 -22.74 -4.75 4.98
N ASN A 4 -23.27 -5.93 5.33
CA ASN A 4 -23.46 -6.34 6.72
C ASN A 4 -22.23 -7.04 7.35
N HIS A 5 -21.08 -7.05 6.67
CA HIS A 5 -19.86 -7.64 7.24
C HIS A 5 -19.12 -6.61 8.13
N PRO A 6 -19.05 -6.82 9.45
CA PRO A 6 -18.45 -5.85 10.37
C PRO A 6 -16.94 -5.69 10.21
N ALA A 7 -16.28 -6.66 9.57
CA ALA A 7 -14.84 -6.58 9.27
C ALA A 7 -14.50 -5.66 8.10
N ILE A 8 -15.49 -5.25 7.29
CA ILE A 8 -15.29 -4.29 6.20
C ILE A 8 -15.31 -2.89 6.79
N ILE A 9 -14.19 -2.17 6.69
CA ILE A 9 -14.02 -0.84 7.27
C ILE A 9 -14.08 0.29 6.22
N GLY A 10 -13.96 -0.03 4.95
CA GLY A 10 -13.99 0.94 3.86
C GLY A 10 -14.21 0.27 2.51
N TRP A 11 -14.43 1.07 1.48
CA TRP A 11 -14.63 0.64 0.10
C TRP A 11 -13.55 1.20 -0.81
N CYS A 12 -13.11 0.41 -1.79
CA CYS A 12 -12.20 0.81 -2.83
C CYS A 12 -12.65 0.20 -4.16
N PRO A 13 -13.42 0.91 -4.99
CA PRO A 13 -13.98 0.36 -6.22
C PRO A 13 -12.99 0.19 -7.36
N PHE A 14 -11.90 0.96 -7.38
CA PHE A 14 -10.89 0.88 -8.43
C PHE A 14 -9.49 0.79 -7.84
N ASN A 15 -8.59 0.17 -8.60
CA ASN A 15 -7.17 0.06 -8.30
C ASN A 15 -6.36 0.47 -9.53
N GLU A 16 -5.38 1.35 -9.36
CA GLU A 16 -4.38 1.72 -10.35
C GLU A 16 -4.94 2.06 -11.75
N THR A 17 -5.84 3.00 -11.81
CA THR A 17 -6.50 3.47 -13.04
C THR A 17 -5.58 4.38 -13.87
N TRP A 18 -4.44 3.85 -14.30
CA TRP A 18 -3.38 4.60 -14.98
C TRP A 18 -3.81 5.31 -16.27
N ASP A 19 -3.12 6.42 -16.57
CA ASP A 19 -3.02 6.94 -17.94
C ASP A 19 -2.02 6.05 -18.69
N TYR A 20 -2.49 5.28 -19.67
CA TYR A 20 -1.66 4.31 -20.37
C TYR A 20 -1.94 4.30 -21.87
N GLU A 21 -0.89 4.28 -22.71
CA GLU A 21 -0.97 4.20 -24.17
C GLU A 21 -1.95 5.19 -24.83
N GLY A 22 -1.95 6.45 -24.36
CA GLY A 22 -2.84 7.50 -24.86
C GLY A 22 -4.27 7.46 -24.31
N ARG A 23 -4.60 6.50 -23.46
CA ARG A 23 -5.83 6.54 -22.67
C ARG A 23 -5.60 7.35 -21.40
N ARG A 24 -6.61 8.10 -21.03
CA ARG A 24 -6.64 8.82 -19.74
C ARG A 24 -7.61 8.14 -18.80
N GLN A 25 -7.30 8.18 -17.51
CA GLN A 25 -8.28 7.89 -16.47
C GLN A 25 -9.53 8.74 -16.71
N ASP A 26 -10.71 8.11 -16.66
CA ASP A 26 -11.98 8.81 -16.72
C ASP A 26 -12.36 9.31 -15.32
N ASP A 27 -12.00 10.54 -15.03
CA ASP A 27 -12.26 11.18 -13.73
C ASP A 27 -13.77 11.27 -13.43
N SER A 28 -14.60 11.41 -14.46
CA SER A 28 -16.06 11.46 -14.27
C SER A 28 -16.63 10.10 -13.89
N LEU A 29 -16.09 9.01 -14.43
CA LEU A 29 -16.46 7.65 -14.05
C LEU A 29 -16.10 7.40 -12.57
N LEU A 30 -14.86 7.73 -12.16
CA LEU A 30 -14.41 7.54 -10.77
C LEU A 30 -15.30 8.33 -9.81
N ALA A 31 -15.53 9.61 -10.09
CA ALA A 31 -16.39 10.46 -9.26
C ALA A 31 -17.82 9.93 -9.15
N ASN A 32 -18.37 9.38 -10.25
CA ASN A 32 -19.73 8.82 -10.26
C ASN A 32 -19.79 7.51 -9.46
N VAL A 33 -18.80 6.62 -9.60
CA VAL A 33 -18.76 5.37 -8.84
C VAL A 33 -18.53 5.65 -7.34
N TYR A 34 -17.66 6.60 -6.99
CA TYR A 34 -17.54 7.07 -5.60
C TYR A 34 -18.90 7.54 -5.05
N LYS A 35 -19.61 8.43 -5.75
CA LYS A 35 -20.93 8.91 -5.32
C LYS A 35 -21.93 7.78 -5.15
N MET A 36 -21.94 6.82 -6.08
CA MET A 36 -22.80 5.64 -5.98
C MET A 36 -22.44 4.78 -4.77
N THR A 37 -21.16 4.57 -4.51
CA THR A 37 -20.68 3.84 -3.31
C THR A 37 -21.18 4.52 -2.04
N LYS A 38 -21.04 5.84 -1.94
CA LYS A 38 -21.52 6.64 -0.80
C LYS A 38 -23.03 6.68 -0.68
N LEU A 39 -23.76 6.54 -1.80
CA LEU A 39 -25.23 6.44 -1.78
C LEU A 39 -25.70 5.10 -1.17
N TYR A 40 -25.00 4.01 -1.49
CA TYR A 40 -25.32 2.68 -0.95
C TYR A 40 -24.81 2.46 0.47
N ASP A 41 -23.70 3.09 0.82
CA ASP A 41 -23.12 3.02 2.18
C ASP A 41 -22.58 4.38 2.61
N THR A 42 -23.38 5.08 3.41
CA THR A 42 -22.98 6.39 3.99
C THR A 42 -22.13 6.28 5.24
N THR A 43 -21.89 5.06 5.74
CA THR A 43 -21.25 4.83 7.05
C THR A 43 -19.76 4.57 6.96
N ARG A 44 -19.29 4.06 5.82
CA ARG A 44 -17.89 3.71 5.60
C ARG A 44 -17.19 4.70 4.67
N PRO A 45 -15.90 4.94 4.89
CA PRO A 45 -15.11 5.73 3.94
C PRO A 45 -14.94 4.98 2.62
N CYS A 46 -14.69 5.75 1.55
CA CYS A 46 -14.44 5.23 0.22
C CYS A 46 -13.18 5.87 -0.36
N ILE A 47 -12.26 5.04 -0.83
CA ILE A 47 -11.15 5.42 -1.70
C ILE A 47 -11.68 5.29 -3.14
N ASP A 48 -11.63 6.33 -3.93
CA ASP A 48 -12.17 6.32 -5.29
C ASP A 48 -11.36 5.41 -6.23
N THR A 49 -10.04 5.51 -6.17
CA THR A 49 -9.08 4.62 -6.85
C THR A 49 -7.82 4.50 -6.03
N SER A 50 -7.40 3.28 -5.70
CA SER A 50 -6.21 3.07 -4.88
C SER A 50 -4.93 3.33 -5.66
N GLY A 51 -4.01 4.07 -5.04
CA GLY A 51 -2.63 4.26 -5.49
C GLY A 51 -2.45 5.05 -6.78
N ASN A 52 -3.46 5.80 -7.21
CA ASN A 52 -3.40 6.53 -8.46
C ASN A 52 -4.00 7.95 -8.34
N TYR A 53 -4.50 8.51 -9.43
CA TYR A 53 -4.97 9.90 -9.48
C TYR A 53 -6.36 10.02 -8.82
N HIS A 54 -6.37 10.37 -7.53
CA HIS A 54 -7.61 10.63 -6.82
C HIS A 54 -8.39 11.80 -7.42
N VAL A 55 -9.69 11.64 -7.52
CA VAL A 55 -10.63 12.66 -8.00
C VAL A 55 -11.49 13.16 -6.83
N VAL A 56 -12.06 12.22 -6.08
CA VAL A 56 -12.85 12.48 -4.86
C VAL A 56 -12.73 11.29 -3.91
N THR A 57 -12.05 11.47 -2.79
CA THR A 57 -11.75 10.37 -1.88
C THR A 57 -11.93 10.78 -0.42
N ASP A 58 -12.35 9.85 0.43
CA ASP A 58 -12.39 10.06 1.88
C ASP A 58 -11.03 9.78 2.55
N ILE A 59 -10.17 8.99 1.89
CA ILE A 59 -8.85 8.60 2.36
C ILE A 59 -7.87 8.85 1.22
N TYR A 60 -6.75 9.48 1.51
CA TYR A 60 -5.66 9.66 0.56
C TYR A 60 -4.69 8.51 0.68
N ASP A 61 -4.61 7.68 -0.35
CA ASP A 61 -3.70 6.55 -0.35
C ASP A 61 -2.68 6.61 -1.49
N LEU A 62 -1.54 5.96 -1.28
CA LEU A 62 -0.42 5.93 -2.19
C LEU A 62 0.12 4.52 -2.32
N HIS A 63 0.62 4.19 -3.51
CA HIS A 63 1.49 3.04 -3.75
C HIS A 63 2.94 3.49 -3.84
N ASN A 64 3.83 2.89 -3.06
CA ASN A 64 5.26 3.21 -3.11
C ASN A 64 6.10 1.95 -2.95
N TYR A 65 6.77 1.57 -4.01
CA TYR A 65 7.61 0.38 -4.08
C TYR A 65 9.12 0.66 -4.00
N GLU A 66 9.52 1.82 -3.43
CA GLU A 66 10.93 2.04 -3.10
C GLU A 66 11.46 0.94 -2.17
N GLN A 67 12.57 0.32 -2.55
CA GLN A 67 13.12 -0.84 -1.86
C GLN A 67 14.16 -0.48 -0.79
N ASP A 68 14.72 0.71 -0.85
CA ASP A 68 15.66 1.20 0.14
C ASP A 68 14.92 1.85 1.30
N PRO A 69 14.96 1.28 2.53
CA PRO A 69 14.24 1.83 3.66
C PRO A 69 14.59 3.29 4.00
N ALA A 70 15.84 3.70 3.79
CA ALA A 70 16.27 5.06 4.08
C ALA A 70 15.67 6.05 3.07
N LYS A 71 15.63 5.70 1.78
CA LYS A 71 14.98 6.52 0.76
C LYS A 71 13.46 6.57 0.96
N PHE A 72 12.87 5.41 1.27
CA PHE A 72 11.44 5.31 1.57
C PHE A 72 11.06 6.22 2.74
N ALA A 73 11.80 6.17 3.84
CA ALA A 73 11.59 7.04 4.99
C ALA A 73 11.79 8.53 4.63
N ALA A 74 12.83 8.85 3.86
CA ALA A 74 13.13 10.22 3.43
C ALA A 74 12.01 10.84 2.60
N THR A 75 11.31 10.05 1.77
CA THR A 75 10.15 10.49 0.98
C THR A 75 9.05 11.09 1.89
N TYR A 76 8.85 10.52 3.07
CA TYR A 76 7.78 10.93 3.99
C TYR A 76 8.25 11.78 5.16
N GLU A 77 9.52 12.20 5.19
CA GLU A 77 10.07 12.96 6.32
C GLU A 77 9.37 14.33 6.48
N SER A 78 9.09 15.04 5.38
CA SER A 78 8.32 16.30 5.44
C SER A 78 6.95 16.08 6.06
N PHE A 79 6.23 15.06 5.61
CA PHE A 79 4.90 14.71 6.13
C PHE A 79 4.95 14.30 7.60
N LYS A 80 5.95 13.52 8.01
CA LYS A 80 6.21 13.16 9.41
C LYS A 80 6.35 14.35 10.33
N GLN A 81 6.94 15.44 9.83
CA GLN A 81 7.13 16.72 10.56
C GLN A 81 5.91 17.67 10.44
N GLY A 82 4.79 17.20 9.90
CA GLY A 82 3.58 18.01 9.70
C GLY A 82 3.61 18.91 8.46
N GLY A 83 4.56 18.68 7.57
CA GLY A 83 4.65 19.35 6.27
C GLY A 83 3.78 18.69 5.20
N ASP A 84 4.11 18.95 3.95
CA ASP A 84 3.37 18.40 2.82
C ASP A 84 3.74 16.92 2.57
N LEU A 85 2.72 16.14 2.17
CA LEU A 85 2.90 14.78 1.69
C LEU A 85 3.50 14.81 0.29
N GLU A 86 4.59 14.08 0.06
CA GLU A 86 5.13 13.86 -1.27
C GLU A 86 4.31 12.78 -1.98
N ASP A 87 3.85 13.10 -3.19
CA ASP A 87 3.05 12.22 -4.03
C ASP A 87 3.78 11.99 -5.36
N ASN A 88 3.95 10.72 -5.74
CA ASN A 88 4.54 10.32 -7.02
C ASN A 88 3.81 10.93 -8.22
N HIS A 89 2.57 11.33 -8.03
CA HIS A 89 1.67 11.86 -9.07
C HIS A 89 1.45 13.36 -8.95
N GLY A 90 2.32 14.08 -8.26
CA GLY A 90 2.23 15.52 -8.04
C GLY A 90 2.13 16.37 -9.32
N TYR A 91 2.46 15.80 -10.48
CA TYR A 91 2.25 16.42 -11.78
C TYR A 91 0.76 16.44 -12.21
N ARG A 92 -0.11 15.64 -11.60
CA ARG A 92 -1.54 15.52 -11.94
C ARG A 92 -2.48 15.81 -10.78
N GLN A 93 -2.05 15.56 -9.57
CA GLN A 93 -2.87 15.76 -8.37
C GLN A 93 -2.07 16.40 -7.25
N THR A 94 -2.78 16.97 -6.31
CA THR A 94 -2.20 17.51 -5.06
C THR A 94 -2.87 16.83 -3.88
N PRO A 95 -2.11 16.29 -2.92
CA PRO A 95 -2.68 15.68 -1.73
C PRO A 95 -3.64 16.61 -1.00
N VAL A 96 -4.78 16.06 -0.57
CA VAL A 96 -5.78 16.82 0.17
C VAL A 96 -5.38 16.84 1.64
N LYS A 97 -5.13 18.02 2.18
CA LYS A 97 -4.78 18.17 3.61
C LYS A 97 -5.96 17.87 4.52
N GLY A 98 -5.67 17.20 5.63
CA GLY A 98 -6.64 16.94 6.70
C GLY A 98 -7.52 15.71 6.51
N ILE A 99 -7.32 14.94 5.44
CA ILE A 99 -7.94 13.61 5.32
C ILE A 99 -6.95 12.52 5.74
N PRO A 100 -7.43 11.37 6.24
CA PRO A 100 -6.57 10.26 6.61
C PRO A 100 -5.69 9.80 5.43
N THR A 101 -4.43 9.50 5.72
CA THR A 101 -3.44 9.12 4.71
C THR A 101 -2.78 7.80 5.09
N PHE A 102 -2.59 6.91 4.11
CA PHE A 102 -1.81 5.69 4.29
C PHE A 102 -1.12 5.21 3.01
N ILE A 103 -0.17 4.32 3.17
CA ILE A 103 0.45 3.63 2.05
C ILE A 103 -0.26 2.29 1.88
N SER A 104 -1.14 2.24 0.91
CA SER A 104 -2.03 1.10 0.64
C SER A 104 -1.33 -0.05 -0.07
N GLU A 105 -0.21 0.23 -0.72
CA GLU A 105 0.70 -0.78 -1.24
C GLU A 105 2.16 -0.33 -1.07
N TYR A 106 2.98 -1.19 -0.46
CA TYR A 106 4.42 -0.98 -0.34
C TYR A 106 5.17 -2.31 -0.26
N GLY A 107 6.47 -2.25 -0.38
CA GLY A 107 7.36 -3.39 -0.29
C GLY A 107 7.41 -4.17 -1.59
N GLY A 108 6.53 -5.13 -1.79
CA GLY A 108 6.55 -5.96 -2.98
C GLY A 108 7.88 -6.69 -3.19
N ILE A 109 8.58 -7.00 -2.08
CA ILE A 109 9.95 -7.50 -2.09
C ILE A 109 9.97 -8.91 -2.68
N LYS A 110 10.62 -9.09 -3.83
CA LYS A 110 10.74 -10.41 -4.46
C LYS A 110 11.46 -11.40 -3.56
N TRP A 111 10.83 -12.54 -3.31
CA TRP A 111 11.48 -13.70 -2.69
C TRP A 111 10.92 -15.01 -3.26
N ASP A 112 11.76 -15.70 -4.05
CA ASP A 112 11.46 -17.04 -4.55
C ASP A 112 11.97 -18.07 -3.54
N GLU A 113 11.06 -18.70 -2.80
CA GLU A 113 11.42 -19.66 -1.74
C GLU A 113 12.14 -20.91 -2.28
N GLU A 114 11.76 -21.34 -3.46
CA GLU A 114 12.33 -22.54 -4.09
C GLU A 114 13.46 -22.21 -5.07
N GLY A 115 13.58 -20.94 -5.48
CA GLY A 115 14.61 -20.48 -6.43
C GLY A 115 14.46 -21.05 -7.84
N VAL A 116 13.24 -21.45 -8.21
CA VAL A 116 12.99 -22.20 -9.47
C VAL A 116 12.22 -21.39 -10.52
N GLU A 117 11.56 -20.31 -10.12
CA GLU A 117 10.72 -19.50 -11.01
C GLU A 117 11.55 -18.50 -11.82
N LYS A 118 11.91 -18.90 -13.06
CA LYS A 118 12.72 -18.07 -13.95
C LYS A 118 12.07 -16.74 -14.32
N ASP A 119 10.76 -16.74 -14.48
CA ASP A 119 9.96 -15.57 -14.87
C ASP A 119 9.31 -14.88 -13.67
N GLY A 120 9.64 -15.32 -12.46
CA GLY A 120 9.14 -14.73 -11.22
C GLY A 120 9.61 -13.29 -11.04
N TRP A 121 8.71 -12.41 -10.63
CA TRP A 121 8.98 -10.99 -10.45
C TRP A 121 8.53 -10.47 -9.07
N GLY A 122 8.96 -9.29 -8.76
CA GLY A 122 8.61 -8.44 -7.62
C GLY A 122 9.30 -7.11 -7.84
N TYR A 123 9.16 -6.18 -6.92
CA TYR A 123 9.70 -4.84 -7.08
C TYR A 123 11.19 -4.78 -6.69
N GLY A 124 11.98 -4.14 -7.56
CA GLY A 124 13.42 -3.97 -7.38
C GLY A 124 14.23 -5.28 -7.39
N ALA A 125 15.46 -5.19 -6.95
CA ALA A 125 16.32 -6.36 -6.80
C ALA A 125 15.91 -7.18 -5.57
N GLY A 126 15.67 -8.47 -5.77
CA GLY A 126 15.42 -9.39 -4.66
C GLY A 126 16.60 -9.44 -3.67
N PRO A 127 16.34 -9.60 -2.38
CA PRO A 127 17.39 -9.81 -1.38
C PRO A 127 18.11 -11.14 -1.59
N ALA A 128 19.36 -11.23 -1.15
CA ALA A 128 20.14 -12.46 -1.27
C ALA A 128 19.82 -13.48 -0.16
N THR A 129 19.29 -13.03 0.96
CA THR A 129 18.97 -13.88 2.13
C THR A 129 17.63 -13.51 2.76
N LYS A 130 17.04 -14.45 3.49
CA LYS A 130 15.82 -14.18 4.29
C LYS A 130 16.06 -13.09 5.34
N GLU A 131 17.24 -13.01 5.91
CA GLU A 131 17.60 -11.97 6.86
C GLU A 131 17.60 -10.59 6.19
N GLU A 132 18.14 -10.47 4.99
CA GLU A 132 18.09 -9.22 4.21
C GLU A 132 16.65 -8.84 3.86
N PHE A 133 15.80 -9.82 3.49
CA PHE A 133 14.38 -9.59 3.28
C PHE A 133 13.72 -9.02 4.53
N LEU A 134 13.90 -9.68 5.67
CA LEU A 134 13.28 -9.27 6.94
C LEU A 134 13.77 -7.89 7.41
N ASN A 135 15.05 -7.59 7.20
CA ASN A 135 15.62 -6.27 7.53
C ASN A 135 15.02 -5.18 6.64
N ARG A 136 14.86 -5.45 5.34
CA ARG A 136 14.21 -4.53 4.39
C ARG A 136 12.73 -4.34 4.73
N TYR A 137 12.01 -5.44 4.92
CA TYR A 137 10.61 -5.44 5.35
C TYR A 137 10.41 -4.59 6.61
N LYS A 138 11.24 -4.87 7.64
CA LYS A 138 11.20 -4.13 8.89
C LYS A 138 11.47 -2.63 8.69
N GLY A 139 12.50 -2.28 7.93
CA GLY A 139 12.87 -0.88 7.73
C GLY A 139 11.80 -0.08 6.99
N LEU A 140 11.16 -0.66 5.98
CA LEU A 140 10.04 -0.05 5.26
C LEU A 140 8.81 0.11 6.18
N THR A 141 8.48 -0.93 6.96
CA THR A 141 7.35 -0.91 7.89
C THR A 141 7.58 0.08 9.03
N ASP A 142 8.80 0.11 9.59
CA ASP A 142 9.16 1.06 10.64
C ASP A 142 9.00 2.52 10.19
N ALA A 143 9.37 2.84 8.94
CA ALA A 143 9.22 4.18 8.41
C ALA A 143 7.74 4.67 8.42
N LEU A 144 6.80 3.75 8.21
CA LEU A 144 5.36 4.04 8.27
C LEU A 144 4.86 4.11 9.71
N LEU A 145 5.26 3.15 10.56
CA LEU A 145 4.89 3.12 11.98
C LEU A 145 5.44 4.32 12.76
N ASP A 146 6.59 4.87 12.36
CA ASP A 146 7.20 6.04 12.99
C ASP A 146 6.62 7.37 12.50
N ASN A 147 5.66 7.35 11.57
CA ASN A 147 5.04 8.55 11.03
C ASN A 147 3.68 8.80 11.72
N PRO A 148 3.52 9.86 12.54
CA PRO A 148 2.30 10.12 13.30
C PRO A 148 1.11 10.55 12.42
N HIS A 149 1.32 10.77 11.14
CA HIS A 149 0.29 11.17 10.18
C HIS A 149 -0.14 10.03 9.23
N MET A 150 0.51 8.85 9.32
CA MET A 150 0.11 7.63 8.59
C MET A 150 -0.77 6.77 9.50
N PHE A 151 -2.05 6.63 9.14
CA PHE A 151 -2.99 5.89 10.01
C PHE A 151 -3.00 4.37 9.75
N ALA A 152 -2.49 3.93 8.61
CA ALA A 152 -2.45 2.53 8.21
C ALA A 152 -1.35 2.25 7.18
N PHE A 153 -1.10 0.98 6.93
CA PHE A 153 -0.25 0.48 5.86
C PHE A 153 -0.75 -0.89 5.39
N CYS A 154 -0.44 -1.24 4.13
CA CYS A 154 -0.73 -2.56 3.59
C CYS A 154 0.46 -3.04 2.75
N TYR A 155 1.12 -4.09 3.21
CA TYR A 155 2.24 -4.70 2.50
C TYR A 155 1.75 -5.50 1.29
N THR A 156 2.39 -5.33 0.16
CA THR A 156 2.17 -6.11 -1.05
C THR A 156 3.20 -7.22 -1.14
N GLN A 157 2.81 -8.50 -0.88
CA GLN A 157 1.44 -8.93 -0.63
C GLN A 157 1.38 -10.08 0.37
N LEU A 158 0.18 -10.59 0.65
CA LEU A 158 0.01 -11.65 1.63
C LEU A 158 0.58 -12.98 1.15
N TYR A 159 0.28 -13.40 -0.09
CA TYR A 159 0.78 -14.63 -0.70
C TYR A 159 1.07 -14.41 -2.19
N ASP A 160 1.92 -15.25 -2.77
CA ASP A 160 2.28 -15.18 -4.18
C ASP A 160 1.06 -15.34 -5.09
N VAL A 161 1.08 -14.65 -6.21
CA VAL A 161 0.05 -14.74 -7.25
C VAL A 161 0.74 -15.02 -8.59
N GLU A 162 0.59 -16.24 -9.09
CA GLU A 162 1.22 -16.69 -10.34
C GLU A 162 2.74 -16.39 -10.31
N GLN A 163 3.25 -15.57 -11.22
CA GLN A 163 4.66 -15.19 -11.30
C GLN A 163 5.06 -14.03 -10.35
N GLU A 164 4.12 -13.43 -9.66
CA GLU A 164 4.40 -12.38 -8.69
C GLU A 164 4.80 -12.98 -7.33
N LEU A 165 6.12 -13.00 -7.06
CA LEU A 165 6.72 -13.72 -5.95
C LEU A 165 7.12 -12.81 -4.80
N ASN A 166 6.26 -11.92 -4.39
CA ASN A 166 6.48 -10.94 -3.30
C ASN A 166 5.60 -11.19 -2.06
N GLY A 167 4.90 -12.33 -2.03
CA GLY A 167 4.09 -12.74 -0.90
C GLY A 167 4.92 -13.10 0.34
N LEU A 168 4.32 -12.94 1.52
CA LEU A 168 4.84 -13.49 2.78
C LEU A 168 4.61 -15.02 2.88
N TYR A 169 3.67 -15.51 2.09
CA TYR A 169 3.35 -16.92 1.91
C TYR A 169 3.52 -17.30 0.44
N THR A 170 3.76 -18.59 0.19
CA THR A 170 3.74 -19.13 -1.19
C THR A 170 2.32 -19.08 -1.77
N TYR A 171 2.20 -19.41 -3.06
CA TYR A 171 0.91 -19.57 -3.74
C TYR A 171 0.01 -20.59 -3.02
N GLU A 172 0.58 -21.68 -2.48
CA GLU A 172 -0.11 -22.70 -1.68
C GLU A 172 -0.32 -22.29 -0.22
N ARG A 173 -0.03 -21.03 0.12
CA ARG A 173 -0.22 -20.45 1.45
C ARG A 173 0.67 -21.04 2.55
N LYS A 174 1.84 -21.55 2.18
CA LYS A 174 2.89 -21.93 3.13
C LYS A 174 3.70 -20.69 3.52
N PRO A 175 4.01 -20.47 4.81
CA PRO A 175 4.82 -19.33 5.21
C PRO A 175 6.24 -19.43 4.62
N LYS A 176 6.73 -18.35 4.03
CA LYS A 176 8.11 -18.23 3.53
C LYS A 176 9.09 -17.81 4.64
N PHE A 177 8.59 -17.20 5.68
CA PHE A 177 9.36 -16.62 6.78
C PHE A 177 8.83 -17.08 8.13
N ASP A 178 9.59 -16.79 9.19
CA ASP A 178 9.08 -16.89 10.56
C ASP A 178 8.00 -15.81 10.77
N MET A 179 6.75 -16.25 10.87
CA MET A 179 5.61 -15.34 10.99
C MET A 179 5.53 -14.65 12.36
N ASP A 180 6.20 -15.16 13.39
CA ASP A 180 6.29 -14.46 14.68
C ASP A 180 7.20 -13.23 14.55
N VAL A 181 8.24 -13.28 13.72
CA VAL A 181 9.07 -12.10 13.38
C VAL A 181 8.25 -11.05 12.62
N ILE A 182 7.51 -11.46 11.59
CA ILE A 182 6.63 -10.55 10.83
C ILE A 182 5.58 -9.93 11.76
N LYS A 183 4.94 -10.75 12.60
CA LYS A 183 3.97 -10.27 13.59
C LYS A 183 4.58 -9.26 14.56
N ALA A 184 5.77 -9.52 15.07
CA ALA A 184 6.45 -8.61 15.99
C ALA A 184 6.75 -7.25 15.35
N ILE A 185 7.13 -7.23 14.07
CA ILE A 185 7.33 -5.98 13.32
C ILE A 185 6.00 -5.23 13.19
N ASN A 186 4.94 -5.90 12.74
CA ASN A 186 3.66 -5.26 12.45
C ASN A 186 2.89 -4.84 13.71
N ALA A 187 3.10 -5.52 14.84
CA ALA A 187 2.43 -5.23 16.10
C ALA A 187 3.15 -4.18 16.95
N ARG A 188 4.24 -3.59 16.45
CA ARG A 188 4.90 -2.48 17.12
C ARG A 188 3.95 -1.29 17.23
N LYS A 189 3.92 -0.61 18.37
CA LYS A 189 3.12 0.60 18.57
C LYS A 189 3.48 1.64 17.49
N ALA A 190 2.46 2.18 16.82
CA ALA A 190 2.63 3.22 15.84
C ALA A 190 2.67 4.61 16.48
N ALA A 191 3.40 5.55 15.88
CA ALA A 191 3.51 6.92 16.40
C ALA A 191 2.17 7.67 16.42
N ILE A 192 1.22 7.30 15.58
CA ILE A 192 -0.13 7.87 15.57
C ILE A 192 -0.96 7.48 16.80
N GLU A 193 -0.53 6.46 17.56
CA GLU A 193 -1.21 6.00 18.77
C GLU A 193 -0.79 6.79 20.03
N ASP A 194 0.18 7.69 19.94
CA ASP A 194 0.64 8.59 21.01
C ASP A 194 -0.19 9.87 21.06
#